data_f4eafb4dba603b8395c2dff65745741d
#
_entry.id   f4eafb4dba603b8395c2dff65745741d
#
_cell.length_a   1.000
_cell.length_b   1.000
_cell.length_c   1.000
_cell.angle_alpha   90.00
_cell.angle_beta   90.00
_cell.angle_gamma   90.00
#
_symmetry.space_group_name_H-M   'P 1'
#
loop_
_entity.id
_entity.type
_entity.pdbx_description
1 polymer ?
#
loop_
_entity_poly.entity_id
_entity_poly.type
_entity_poly.pdbx_seq_one_letter_code
_entity_poly.pdbx_strand_id
1 'polypeptide(L)'
;MLEPIQDKDLNEPGNQLAGIDIRWRPWEAPFAIYGQVVGEDEDKFLPNCLMFQYGIEGWCDLSDGTARIFIEYTDLTSTWWTDDARTHNISYGHHLYHDGYRYHGRPVGHWADTDSKLVSAGAFLQFDSGVGWGSILRTGDLNEDGSGNNSVSNGVASDYFALEVFNDRSYPDLNLDVYTALGWEEIDVTNSSKSENGLIFSLSLSKTF
;
A
#
# COMPACT_ATOMS: atom_id res chain seq x y z
N MET A 1 -16.26 25.37 -36.20
CA MET A 1 -15.22 26.05 -35.43
C MET A 1 -15.66 25.91 -34.01
N LEU A 2 -15.12 24.92 -33.29
CA LEU A 2 -15.42 24.71 -31.88
C LEU A 2 -14.57 25.69 -31.10
N GLU A 3 -15.20 26.51 -30.30
CA GLU A 3 -14.48 27.44 -29.40
C GLU A 3 -13.66 26.65 -28.38
N PRO A 4 -12.48 27.10 -28.00
CA PRO A 4 -11.71 26.45 -26.96
C PRO A 4 -12.46 26.56 -25.63
N ILE A 5 -12.61 25.44 -24.95
CA ILE A 5 -13.17 25.35 -23.62
C ILE A 5 -12.16 26.01 -22.65
N GLN A 6 -12.26 27.32 -22.50
CA GLN A 6 -11.34 28.11 -21.68
C GLN A 6 -11.87 28.39 -20.25
N ASP A 7 -13.06 27.88 -19.91
CA ASP A 7 -13.72 28.19 -18.63
C ASP A 7 -14.00 26.95 -17.73
N LYS A 8 -13.52 25.78 -18.09
CA LYS A 8 -13.70 24.58 -17.24
C LYS A 8 -12.75 24.53 -16.05
N ASP A 9 -11.55 25.09 -16.22
CA ASP A 9 -10.50 25.01 -15.19
C ASP A 9 -10.78 25.86 -13.93
N LEU A 10 -11.72 26.78 -14.02
CA LEU A 10 -12.09 27.65 -12.87
C LEU A 10 -13.21 27.09 -11.99
N ASN A 11 -13.84 25.99 -12.38
CA ASN A 11 -15.00 25.43 -11.69
C ASN A 11 -14.90 23.93 -11.42
N GLU A 12 -13.74 23.32 -11.49
CA GLU A 12 -13.57 21.93 -11.04
C GLU A 12 -13.36 21.88 -9.51
N PRO A 13 -14.40 21.51 -8.75
CA PRO A 13 -14.40 21.66 -7.30
C PRO A 13 -13.76 20.50 -6.56
N GLY A 14 -12.78 19.80 -7.12
CA GLY A 14 -12.18 18.68 -6.42
C GLY A 14 -11.07 17.96 -7.17
N ASN A 15 -10.17 17.37 -6.40
CA ASN A 15 -9.24 16.36 -6.85
C ASN A 15 -10.03 15.06 -7.13
N GLN A 16 -9.75 14.34 -8.20
CA GLN A 16 -10.49 13.16 -8.63
C GLN A 16 -9.58 11.93 -8.65
N LEU A 17 -10.05 10.84 -8.04
CA LEU A 17 -9.45 9.52 -8.12
C LEU A 17 -10.43 8.57 -8.78
N ALA A 18 -9.94 7.78 -9.73
CA ALA A 18 -10.70 6.70 -10.33
C ALA A 18 -9.83 5.44 -10.43
N GLY A 19 -10.41 4.27 -10.17
CA GLY A 19 -9.65 3.03 -10.19
C GLY A 19 -10.46 1.84 -10.67
N ILE A 20 -9.75 0.80 -11.06
CA ILE A 20 -10.28 -0.50 -11.44
C ILE A 20 -9.52 -1.57 -10.67
N ASP A 21 -10.29 -2.47 -10.04
CA ASP A 21 -9.78 -3.66 -9.35
C ASP A 21 -10.17 -4.91 -10.12
N ILE A 22 -9.23 -5.83 -10.25
CA ILE A 22 -9.47 -7.15 -10.84
C ILE A 22 -8.86 -8.20 -9.91
N ARG A 23 -9.65 -9.23 -9.58
CA ARG A 23 -9.17 -10.45 -8.95
C ARG A 23 -9.70 -11.64 -9.72
N TRP A 24 -8.78 -12.47 -10.22
CA TRP A 24 -9.12 -13.63 -11.02
C TRP A 24 -8.54 -14.90 -10.42
N ARG A 25 -9.41 -15.85 -10.16
CA ARG A 25 -9.08 -17.21 -9.77
C ARG A 25 -9.35 -18.12 -10.96
N PRO A 26 -8.34 -18.72 -11.60
CA PRO A 26 -8.56 -19.60 -12.73
C PRO A 26 -9.21 -20.91 -12.24
N TRP A 27 -10.44 -21.16 -12.71
CA TRP A 27 -11.26 -22.31 -12.34
C TRP A 27 -11.31 -22.52 -10.81
N GLU A 28 -10.86 -23.65 -10.33
CA GLU A 28 -10.77 -23.96 -8.89
C GLU A 28 -9.31 -24.02 -8.41
N ALA A 29 -8.41 -23.31 -9.06
CA ALA A 29 -7.01 -23.29 -8.68
C ALA A 29 -6.79 -22.83 -7.23
N PRO A 30 -5.78 -23.36 -6.54
CA PRO A 30 -5.46 -22.91 -5.17
C PRO A 30 -4.67 -21.60 -5.16
N PHE A 31 -4.86 -20.75 -6.16
CA PHE A 31 -4.26 -19.43 -6.25
C PHE A 31 -5.17 -18.45 -6.98
N ALA A 32 -4.94 -17.17 -6.77
CA ALA A 32 -5.53 -16.08 -7.53
C ALA A 32 -4.46 -15.04 -7.89
N ILE A 33 -4.66 -14.36 -9.01
CA ILE A 33 -3.93 -13.15 -9.36
C ILE A 33 -4.87 -11.95 -9.19
N TYR A 34 -4.32 -10.83 -8.78
CA TYR A 34 -5.10 -9.62 -8.61
C TYR A 34 -4.29 -8.39 -9.02
N GLY A 35 -4.99 -7.32 -9.32
CA GLY A 35 -4.39 -6.04 -9.63
C GLY A 35 -5.38 -4.90 -9.46
N GLN A 36 -4.83 -3.75 -9.13
CA GLN A 36 -5.52 -2.47 -9.04
C GLN A 36 -4.76 -1.44 -9.85
N VAL A 37 -5.50 -0.61 -10.55
CA VAL A 37 -4.99 0.60 -11.22
C VAL A 37 -5.82 1.76 -10.73
N VAL A 38 -5.16 2.77 -10.17
CA VAL A 38 -5.80 4.01 -9.72
C VAL A 38 -5.17 5.17 -10.46
N GLY A 39 -5.98 6.02 -11.07
CA GLY A 39 -5.53 7.25 -11.71
C GLY A 39 -5.98 8.46 -10.94
N GLU A 40 -5.10 9.43 -10.86
CA GLU A 40 -5.35 10.76 -10.31
C GLU A 40 -5.29 11.75 -11.43
N ASP A 41 -6.21 12.71 -11.44
CA ASP A 41 -6.44 13.67 -12.51
C ASP A 41 -6.82 13.06 -13.88
N GLU A 42 -7.50 13.82 -14.70
CA GLU A 42 -7.85 13.42 -16.06
C GLU A 42 -7.17 14.33 -17.11
N ASP A 43 -6.55 13.73 -18.13
CA ASP A 43 -6.29 14.38 -19.40
C ASP A 43 -7.26 13.82 -20.45
N LYS A 44 -8.23 14.65 -20.86
CA LYS A 44 -9.18 14.31 -21.93
C LYS A 44 -9.98 12.99 -21.70
N PHE A 45 -10.50 12.75 -20.51
CA PHE A 45 -11.31 11.60 -20.11
C PHE A 45 -10.55 10.32 -19.73
N LEU A 46 -9.22 10.36 -19.68
CA LEU A 46 -8.44 9.23 -19.17
C LEU A 46 -7.64 9.69 -17.95
N PRO A 47 -7.56 8.84 -16.91
CA PRO A 47 -6.67 9.11 -15.79
C PRO A 47 -5.23 9.22 -16.29
N ASN A 48 -4.51 10.23 -15.85
CA ASN A 48 -3.16 10.49 -16.33
C ASN A 48 -2.06 9.95 -15.40
N CYS A 49 -2.24 10.10 -14.10
CA CYS A 49 -1.27 9.73 -13.09
C CYS A 49 -1.64 8.36 -12.54
N LEU A 50 -1.10 7.30 -13.11
CA LEU A 50 -1.51 5.93 -12.78
C LEU A 50 -0.62 5.32 -11.71
N MET A 51 -1.24 4.89 -10.64
CA MET A 51 -0.68 4.06 -9.58
C MET A 51 -1.10 2.61 -9.80
N PHE A 52 -0.22 1.66 -9.48
CA PHE A 52 -0.46 0.24 -9.69
C PHE A 52 -0.20 -0.57 -8.44
N GLN A 53 -1.00 -1.59 -8.27
CA GLN A 53 -0.75 -2.66 -7.33
C GLN A 53 -1.15 -3.97 -8.00
N TYR A 54 -0.30 -4.98 -7.97
CA TYR A 54 -0.64 -6.30 -8.48
C TYR A 54 0.09 -7.39 -7.71
N GLY A 55 -0.54 -8.54 -7.64
CA GLY A 55 0.00 -9.64 -6.87
C GLY A 55 -0.59 -10.99 -7.24
N ILE A 56 -0.03 -11.99 -6.61
CA ILE A 56 -0.51 -13.36 -6.62
C ILE A 56 -0.64 -13.84 -5.18
N GLU A 57 -1.70 -14.56 -4.91
CA GLU A 57 -1.92 -15.26 -3.64
C GLU A 57 -2.19 -16.73 -3.89
N GLY A 58 -1.73 -17.57 -2.99
CA GLY A 58 -1.99 -19.00 -2.99
C GLY A 58 -2.43 -19.48 -1.62
N TRP A 59 -3.18 -20.59 -1.59
CA TRP A 59 -3.63 -21.22 -0.34
C TRP A 59 -3.64 -22.74 -0.47
N CYS A 60 -3.50 -23.40 0.64
CA CYS A 60 -3.67 -24.85 0.73
C CYS A 60 -4.29 -25.23 2.08
N ASP A 61 -5.03 -26.33 2.06
CA ASP A 61 -5.53 -26.94 3.26
C ASP A 61 -4.43 -27.78 3.91
N LEU A 62 -4.32 -27.67 5.22
CA LEU A 62 -3.48 -28.49 6.10
C LEU A 62 -4.37 -29.53 6.78
N SER A 63 -3.76 -30.50 7.47
CA SER A 63 -4.49 -31.52 8.23
C SER A 63 -5.34 -30.93 9.38
N ASP A 64 -4.94 -29.76 9.87
CA ASP A 64 -5.48 -29.12 11.07
C ASP A 64 -5.64 -27.59 10.89
N GLY A 65 -5.81 -27.13 9.64
CA GLY A 65 -5.97 -25.72 9.34
C GLY A 65 -5.78 -25.34 7.88
N THR A 66 -5.43 -24.11 7.63
CA THR A 66 -5.17 -23.56 6.29
C THR A 66 -3.88 -22.73 6.27
N ALA A 67 -3.17 -22.74 5.14
CA ALA A 67 -2.06 -21.86 4.86
C ALA A 67 -2.39 -20.92 3.69
N ARG A 68 -1.93 -19.68 3.77
CA ARG A 68 -2.03 -18.69 2.69
C ARG A 68 -0.69 -17.99 2.53
N ILE A 69 -0.28 -17.76 1.28
CA ILE A 69 0.90 -16.96 0.94
C ILE A 69 0.51 -15.91 -0.11
N PHE A 70 1.21 -14.79 -0.13
CA PHE A 70 1.08 -13.82 -1.21
C PHE A 70 2.42 -13.14 -1.51
N ILE A 71 2.54 -12.62 -2.72
CA ILE A 71 3.53 -11.63 -3.12
C ILE A 71 2.82 -10.54 -3.91
N GLU A 72 3.18 -9.30 -3.65
CA GLU A 72 2.56 -8.10 -4.20
C GLU A 72 3.61 -7.08 -4.56
N TYR A 73 3.43 -6.41 -5.68
CA TYR A 73 4.20 -5.24 -6.08
C TYR A 73 3.29 -4.03 -6.17
N THR A 74 3.78 -2.90 -5.65
CA THR A 74 3.09 -1.61 -5.66
C THR A 74 4.00 -0.57 -6.29
N ASP A 75 3.46 0.24 -7.20
CA ASP A 75 4.13 1.36 -7.84
C ASP A 75 3.23 2.61 -7.73
N LEU A 76 3.70 3.59 -6.97
CA LEU A 76 3.01 4.86 -6.69
C LEU A 76 3.73 6.05 -7.33
N THR A 77 4.67 5.79 -8.25
CA THR A 77 5.48 6.85 -8.87
C THR A 77 4.75 7.61 -9.98
N SER A 78 3.69 7.04 -10.53
CA SER A 78 2.96 7.58 -11.68
C SER A 78 3.80 7.77 -12.96
N THR A 79 5.00 7.18 -13.01
CA THR A 79 5.99 7.39 -14.08
C THR A 79 6.12 6.20 -15.04
N TRP A 80 5.41 5.12 -14.83
CA TRP A 80 5.67 3.83 -15.49
C TRP A 80 5.61 3.86 -17.03
N TRP A 81 4.96 4.83 -17.65
CA TRP A 81 4.96 4.99 -19.11
C TRP A 81 5.46 6.36 -19.59
N THR A 82 5.76 7.28 -18.68
CA THR A 82 6.37 8.56 -19.02
C THR A 82 7.42 8.91 -17.97
N ASP A 83 8.66 8.96 -18.39
CA ASP A 83 9.75 9.44 -17.55
C ASP A 83 9.82 10.99 -17.63
N ASP A 84 8.74 11.65 -17.27
CA ASP A 84 8.68 13.11 -17.19
C ASP A 84 8.79 13.54 -15.73
N ALA A 85 9.81 14.33 -15.40
CA ALA A 85 10.02 14.86 -14.04
C ALA A 85 8.78 15.55 -13.44
N ARG A 86 7.80 15.93 -14.26
CA ARG A 86 6.54 16.51 -13.80
C ARG A 86 5.54 15.50 -13.27
N THR A 87 5.79 14.21 -13.44
CA THR A 87 4.90 13.14 -12.98
C THR A 87 5.33 12.55 -11.63
N HIS A 88 6.50 12.95 -11.09
CA HIS A 88 6.92 12.56 -9.75
C HIS A 88 6.15 13.31 -8.67
N ASN A 89 5.89 12.65 -7.55
CA ASN A 89 5.27 13.22 -6.35
C ASN A 89 3.88 13.85 -6.53
N ILE A 90 3.14 13.44 -7.54
CA ILE A 90 1.77 13.91 -7.77
C ILE A 90 0.72 13.02 -7.12
N SER A 91 1.02 11.74 -6.88
CA SER A 91 0.11 10.82 -6.19
C SER A 91 -0.29 11.37 -4.82
N TYR A 92 -1.59 11.41 -4.55
CA TYR A 92 -2.17 11.96 -3.32
C TYR A 92 -1.87 13.46 -3.09
N GLY A 93 -1.30 14.15 -4.07
CA GLY A 93 -1.05 15.58 -4.04
C GLY A 93 -2.05 16.35 -4.89
N HIS A 94 -2.15 17.66 -4.77
CA HIS A 94 -2.90 18.51 -5.67
C HIS A 94 -2.36 19.92 -5.66
N HIS A 95 -2.24 20.55 -6.84
CA HIS A 95 -1.64 21.87 -6.98
C HIS A 95 -2.48 23.02 -6.39
N LEU A 96 -3.81 22.85 -6.31
CA LEU A 96 -4.73 23.81 -5.70
C LEU A 96 -5.09 23.46 -4.26
N TYR A 97 -5.28 22.17 -3.97
CA TYR A 97 -5.64 21.67 -2.64
C TYR A 97 -4.38 21.11 -1.99
N HIS A 98 -3.66 21.92 -1.23
CA HIS A 98 -2.36 21.57 -0.64
C HIS A 98 -2.35 20.27 0.15
N ASP A 99 -3.49 19.88 0.72
CA ASP A 99 -3.61 18.61 1.45
C ASP A 99 -3.89 17.40 0.52
N GLY A 100 -4.38 17.64 -0.72
CA GLY A 100 -4.72 16.58 -1.67
C GLY A 100 -5.62 15.49 -1.05
N TYR A 101 -5.33 14.21 -1.34
CA TYR A 101 -5.96 13.05 -0.72
C TYR A 101 -5.24 12.63 0.58
N ARG A 102 -5.10 13.59 1.52
CA ARG A 102 -4.42 13.39 2.80
C ARG A 102 -5.32 13.79 3.96
N TYR A 103 -5.20 13.05 5.05
CA TYR A 103 -5.85 13.36 6.32
C TYR A 103 -4.80 13.42 7.42
N HIS A 104 -4.68 14.56 8.10
CA HIS A 104 -3.63 14.81 9.08
C HIS A 104 -2.20 14.50 8.57
N GLY A 105 -1.92 14.86 7.30
CA GLY A 105 -0.62 14.66 6.66
C GLY A 105 -0.33 13.24 6.18
N ARG A 106 -1.27 12.29 6.32
CA ARG A 106 -1.15 10.91 5.85
C ARG A 106 -2.02 10.69 4.61
N PRO A 107 -1.57 9.93 3.61
CA PRO A 107 -2.37 9.62 2.43
C PRO A 107 -3.62 8.83 2.80
N VAL A 108 -4.73 9.12 2.14
CA VAL A 108 -5.96 8.32 2.21
C VAL A 108 -5.91 7.26 1.12
N GLY A 109 -4.88 6.44 1.13
CA GLY A 109 -4.59 5.42 0.13
C GLY A 109 -3.52 4.47 0.63
N HIS A 110 -2.52 4.19 -0.21
CA HIS A 110 -1.45 3.30 0.16
C HIS A 110 -0.53 3.93 1.22
N TRP A 111 -0.14 3.15 2.24
CA TRP A 111 0.63 3.63 3.40
C TRP A 111 2.01 4.20 3.06
N ALA A 112 2.65 3.70 1.96
CA ALA A 112 3.98 4.15 1.54
C ALA A 112 3.99 5.55 0.94
N ASP A 113 2.79 6.14 0.74
CA ASP A 113 2.63 7.48 0.20
C ASP A 113 3.14 7.64 -1.25
N THR A 114 3.26 8.85 -1.73
CA THR A 114 3.65 9.19 -3.10
C THR A 114 5.05 8.71 -3.45
N ASP A 115 5.29 8.51 -4.73
CA ASP A 115 6.59 8.28 -5.36
C ASP A 115 7.38 7.09 -4.74
N SER A 116 6.68 5.99 -4.52
CA SER A 116 7.22 4.81 -3.86
C SER A 116 7.01 3.54 -4.69
N LYS A 117 7.96 2.61 -4.61
CA LYS A 117 7.91 1.28 -5.21
C LYS A 117 8.20 0.22 -4.16
N LEU A 118 7.32 -0.75 -4.02
CA LEU A 118 7.41 -1.75 -2.95
C LEU A 118 7.12 -3.15 -3.42
N VAL A 119 7.82 -4.10 -2.83
CA VAL A 119 7.46 -5.51 -2.83
C VAL A 119 7.03 -5.91 -1.43
N SER A 120 5.87 -6.53 -1.32
CA SER A 120 5.37 -7.13 -0.09
C SER A 120 5.19 -8.63 -0.29
N ALA A 121 5.58 -9.43 0.69
CA ALA A 121 5.33 -10.87 0.70
C ALA A 121 4.84 -11.29 2.08
N GLY A 122 3.89 -12.21 2.13
CA GLY A 122 3.36 -12.69 3.41
C GLY A 122 3.01 -14.15 3.39
N ALA A 123 3.05 -14.75 4.58
CA ALA A 123 2.62 -16.12 4.84
C ALA A 123 1.76 -16.14 6.11
N PHE A 124 0.65 -16.87 6.06
CA PHE A 124 -0.31 -17.00 7.15
C PHE A 124 -0.68 -18.46 7.35
N LEU A 125 -0.77 -18.87 8.59
CA LEU A 125 -1.22 -20.17 9.02
C LEU A 125 -2.40 -19.97 9.97
N GLN A 126 -3.53 -20.60 9.69
CA GLN A 126 -4.70 -20.56 10.55
C GLN A 126 -5.06 -21.99 10.92
N PHE A 127 -4.98 -22.32 12.20
CA PHE A 127 -5.28 -23.64 12.73
C PHE A 127 -6.74 -23.73 13.21
N ASP A 128 -7.32 -24.91 13.10
CA ASP A 128 -8.68 -25.21 13.58
C ASP A 128 -8.83 -25.01 15.10
N SER A 129 -7.71 -25.02 15.82
CA SER A 129 -7.64 -24.71 17.26
C SER A 129 -7.89 -23.24 17.60
N GLY A 130 -8.09 -22.36 16.60
CA GLY A 130 -8.24 -20.92 16.79
C GLY A 130 -6.92 -20.17 16.99
N VAL A 131 -5.79 -20.78 16.63
CA VAL A 131 -4.47 -20.14 16.65
C VAL A 131 -4.07 -19.78 15.24
N GLY A 132 -3.68 -18.53 15.03
CA GLY A 132 -3.12 -18.02 13.78
C GLY A 132 -1.67 -17.56 13.96
N TRP A 133 -0.87 -17.75 12.92
CA TRP A 133 0.47 -17.18 12.78
C TRP A 133 0.61 -16.51 11.45
N GLY A 134 1.32 -15.39 11.41
CA GLY A 134 1.63 -14.73 10.15
C GLY A 134 2.98 -14.03 10.17
N SER A 135 3.50 -13.81 8.97
CA SER A 135 4.67 -12.98 8.75
C SER A 135 4.48 -12.17 7.49
N ILE A 136 4.90 -10.91 7.51
CA ILE A 136 4.88 -10.02 6.37
C ILE A 136 6.25 -9.37 6.25
N LEU A 137 6.85 -9.49 5.06
CA LEU A 137 8.04 -8.78 4.63
C LEU A 137 7.65 -7.66 3.69
N ARG A 138 8.24 -6.48 3.84
CA ARG A 138 8.10 -5.35 2.90
C ARG A 138 9.47 -4.77 2.62
N THR A 139 9.75 -4.47 1.34
CA THR A 139 10.98 -3.80 0.94
C THR A 139 10.76 -2.99 -0.32
N GLY A 140 11.53 -1.93 -0.51
CA GLY A 140 11.46 -1.09 -1.71
C GLY A 140 11.95 0.32 -1.46
N ASP A 141 11.58 1.21 -2.36
CA ASP A 141 12.03 2.59 -2.39
C ASP A 141 10.87 3.52 -1.99
N LEU A 142 11.15 4.46 -1.09
CA LEU A 142 10.23 5.52 -0.68
C LEU A 142 10.73 6.85 -1.23
N ASN A 143 9.82 7.62 -1.88
CA ASN A 143 10.13 8.94 -2.41
C ASN A 143 11.32 8.92 -3.37
N GLU A 144 11.21 8.16 -4.46
CA GLU A 144 12.31 7.77 -5.37
C GLU A 144 13.11 8.97 -5.90
N ASP A 145 12.45 10.09 -6.25
CA ASP A 145 13.12 11.29 -6.76
C ASP A 145 13.66 12.21 -5.65
N GLY A 146 13.37 11.92 -4.39
CA GLY A 146 13.83 12.69 -3.23
C GLY A 146 13.21 14.07 -3.09
N SER A 147 12.14 14.36 -3.84
CA SER A 147 11.39 15.60 -3.73
C SER A 147 9.96 15.32 -3.24
N GLY A 148 9.27 16.30 -2.72
CA GLY A 148 7.86 16.18 -2.36
C GLY A 148 7.58 15.83 -0.91
N ASN A 149 6.33 15.41 -0.65
CA ASN A 149 5.75 15.33 0.68
C ASN A 149 5.48 13.89 1.15
N ASN A 150 6.36 12.94 0.82
CA ASN A 150 6.21 11.58 1.32
C ASN A 150 6.29 11.58 2.86
N SER A 151 5.20 11.17 3.52
CA SER A 151 5.05 11.24 4.97
C SER A 151 5.80 10.14 5.72
N VAL A 152 6.24 9.09 5.04
CA VAL A 152 6.98 7.97 5.64
C VAL A 152 8.46 8.27 5.65
N SER A 153 9.01 8.74 4.52
CA SER A 153 10.43 9.07 4.37
C SER A 153 10.78 10.51 4.79
N ASN A 154 9.81 11.26 5.31
CA ASN A 154 9.98 12.69 5.63
C ASN A 154 10.47 13.54 4.45
N GLY A 155 10.04 13.21 3.24
CA GLY A 155 10.38 13.92 2.02
C GLY A 155 11.79 13.67 1.50
N VAL A 156 12.43 12.56 1.87
CA VAL A 156 13.78 12.18 1.44
C VAL A 156 13.74 10.84 0.72
N ALA A 157 14.51 10.68 -0.36
CA ALA A 157 14.65 9.38 -1.02
C ALA A 157 15.24 8.36 -0.04
N SER A 158 14.60 7.23 0.14
CA SER A 158 14.99 6.26 1.16
C SER A 158 14.68 4.83 0.73
N ASP A 159 15.57 3.91 1.06
CA ASP A 159 15.34 2.47 0.98
C ASP A 159 14.55 2.03 2.22
N TYR A 160 13.59 1.16 2.03
CA TYR A 160 12.70 0.65 3.07
C TYR A 160 12.80 -0.85 3.24
N PHE A 161 12.87 -1.30 4.48
CA PHE A 161 12.74 -2.70 4.84
C PHE A 161 11.90 -2.85 6.10
N ALA A 162 10.97 -3.80 6.11
CA ALA A 162 10.25 -4.18 7.31
C ALA A 162 9.93 -5.67 7.32
N LEU A 163 10.04 -6.27 8.50
CA LEU A 163 9.60 -7.63 8.78
C LEU A 163 8.71 -7.62 10.01
N GLU A 164 7.51 -8.17 9.87
CA GLU A 164 6.56 -8.35 10.96
C GLU A 164 6.23 -9.84 11.11
N VAL A 165 6.19 -10.32 12.35
CA VAL A 165 5.68 -11.64 12.72
C VAL A 165 4.59 -11.43 13.74
N PHE A 166 3.46 -12.09 13.58
CA PHE A 166 2.33 -11.97 14.48
C PHE A 166 1.67 -13.31 14.80
N ASN A 167 1.00 -13.30 15.91
CA ASN A 167 0.15 -14.41 16.37
C ASN A 167 -1.22 -13.85 16.76
N ASP A 168 -2.25 -14.50 16.32
CA ASP A 168 -3.62 -14.30 16.79
C ASP A 168 -4.15 -15.56 17.44
N ARG A 169 -4.94 -15.40 18.51
CA ARG A 169 -5.52 -16.50 19.22
C ARG A 169 -6.90 -16.16 19.77
N SER A 170 -7.86 -16.98 19.40
CA SER A 170 -9.21 -16.93 19.94
C SER A 170 -9.38 -17.86 21.13
N TYR A 171 -10.04 -17.36 22.17
CA TYR A 171 -10.47 -18.08 23.36
C TYR A 171 -12.01 -18.02 23.46
N PRO A 172 -12.73 -18.93 22.77
CA PRO A 172 -14.19 -18.86 22.67
C PRO A 172 -14.90 -18.90 24.02
N ASP A 173 -14.40 -19.69 24.97
CA ASP A 173 -14.98 -19.80 26.31
C ASP A 173 -14.94 -18.51 27.13
N LEU A 174 -14.02 -17.59 26.76
CA LEU A 174 -13.84 -16.28 27.39
C LEU A 174 -14.41 -15.14 26.56
N ASN A 175 -14.89 -15.42 25.33
CA ASN A 175 -15.20 -14.43 24.32
C ASN A 175 -14.04 -13.43 24.11
N LEU A 176 -12.81 -13.93 24.09
CA LEU A 176 -11.60 -13.11 24.05
C LEU A 176 -10.74 -13.49 22.85
N ASP A 177 -10.36 -12.49 22.07
CA ASP A 177 -9.36 -12.59 21.02
C ASP A 177 -8.10 -11.81 21.43
N VAL A 178 -6.94 -12.43 21.24
CA VAL A 178 -5.63 -11.87 21.58
C VAL A 178 -4.81 -11.81 20.29
N TYR A 179 -4.33 -10.65 19.95
CA TYR A 179 -3.38 -10.44 18.86
C TYR A 179 -2.06 -9.89 19.42
N THR A 180 -0.94 -10.46 18.98
CA THR A 180 0.40 -9.98 19.30
C THR A 180 1.23 -9.90 18.04
N ALA A 181 2.02 -8.83 17.89
CA ALA A 181 2.95 -8.69 16.79
C ALA A 181 4.29 -8.14 17.27
N LEU A 182 5.35 -8.56 16.58
CA LEU A 182 6.69 -8.03 16.69
C LEU A 182 7.18 -7.68 15.29
N GLY A 183 7.57 -6.43 15.09
CA GLY A 183 8.08 -5.92 13.83
C GLY A 183 9.48 -5.31 14.00
N TRP A 184 10.26 -5.40 12.94
CA TRP A 184 11.46 -4.62 12.70
C TRP A 184 11.24 -3.75 11.48
N GLU A 185 11.58 -2.47 11.57
CA GLU A 185 11.50 -1.52 10.47
C GLU A 185 12.81 -0.78 10.34
N GLU A 186 13.25 -0.55 9.11
CA GLU A 186 14.48 0.17 8.76
C GLU A 186 14.22 1.08 7.56
N ILE A 187 14.66 2.32 7.67
CA ILE A 187 14.59 3.35 6.63
C ILE A 187 15.99 3.93 6.46
N ASP A 188 16.59 3.66 5.32
CA ASP A 188 17.93 4.12 4.97
C ASP A 188 17.85 5.27 3.96
N VAL A 189 18.36 6.43 4.32
CA VAL A 189 18.39 7.58 3.41
C VAL A 189 19.35 7.30 2.25
N THR A 190 18.80 7.26 1.02
CA THR A 190 19.54 6.96 -0.20
C THR A 190 20.75 7.90 -0.37
N ASN A 191 21.90 7.34 -0.70
CA ASN A 191 23.17 8.09 -0.84
C ASN A 191 23.65 8.81 0.44
N SER A 192 23.23 8.36 1.61
CA SER A 192 23.63 8.90 2.91
C SER A 192 24.04 7.78 3.86
N SER A 193 24.73 8.12 4.93
CA SER A 193 24.98 7.19 6.04
C SER A 193 23.91 7.27 7.14
N LYS A 194 22.78 7.92 6.86
CA LYS A 194 21.68 8.03 7.82
C LYS A 194 20.76 6.84 7.66
N SER A 195 20.53 6.15 8.75
CA SER A 195 19.58 5.05 8.88
C SER A 195 18.74 5.27 10.14
N GLU A 196 17.46 5.03 10.02
CA GLU A 196 16.52 4.98 11.15
C GLU A 196 15.96 3.56 11.21
N ASN A 197 16.01 2.94 12.37
CA ASN A 197 15.45 1.61 12.57
C ASN A 197 14.79 1.48 13.93
N GLY A 198 13.88 0.53 14.05
CA GLY A 198 13.16 0.32 15.28
C GLY A 198 12.46 -1.03 15.40
N LEU A 199 12.22 -1.43 16.65
CA LEU A 199 11.35 -2.54 16.99
C LEU A 199 9.95 -2.00 17.30
N ILE A 200 8.95 -2.65 16.75
CA ILE A 200 7.54 -2.36 16.97
C ILE A 200 6.93 -3.56 17.67
N PHE A 201 6.30 -3.33 18.81
CA PHE A 201 5.51 -4.35 19.51
C PHE A 201 4.05 -3.90 19.55
N SER A 202 3.16 -4.82 19.20
CA SER A 202 1.72 -4.59 19.25
C SER A 202 1.03 -5.66 20.07
N LEU A 203 0.09 -5.25 20.92
CA LEU A 203 -0.81 -6.13 21.66
C LEU A 203 -2.23 -5.58 21.54
N SER A 204 -3.14 -6.42 21.08
CA SER A 204 -4.57 -6.08 21.02
C SER A 204 -5.37 -7.16 21.75
N LEU A 205 -6.31 -6.73 22.57
CA LEU A 205 -7.26 -7.58 23.28
C LEU A 205 -8.68 -7.13 22.88
N SER A 206 -9.45 -8.06 22.33
CA SER A 206 -10.85 -7.81 21.96
C SER A 206 -11.75 -8.78 22.74
N LYS A 207 -12.77 -8.24 23.41
CA LYS A 207 -13.75 -9.02 24.16
C LYS A 207 -15.17 -8.67 23.73
N THR A 208 -15.93 -9.70 23.36
CA THR A 208 -17.36 -9.57 23.06
C THR A 208 -18.17 -9.86 24.34
N PHE A 209 -19.14 -8.97 24.64
CA PHE A 209 -20.00 -9.08 25.84
C PHE A 209 -21.39 -9.57 25.46
#